data_f000975cfa1ad7a65e58b7a21dba1561
#
_entry.id   f000975cfa1ad7a65e58b7a21dba1561
#
_cell.length_a   1.000
_cell.length_b   1.000
_cell.length_c   1.000
_cell.angle_alpha   90.00
_cell.angle_beta   90.00
_cell.angle_gamma   90.00
#
_symmetry.space_group_name_H-M   'P 1'
#
loop_
_entity.id
_entity.type
_entity.pdbx_description
1 polymer ?
#
loop_
_entity_poly.entity_id
_entity_poly.type
_entity_poly.pdbx_seq_one_letter_code
_entity_poly.pdbx_strand_id
1 'polypeptide(L)'
;MPGGRYDYIIIGSGFGGSVSAMRLSEKGYRVLIIEKGKRFEAKDFPKTNWNFKKYLWMPSLKWFGFLKLTFFKRLFVLSGVGVGGGSLVYANTLMEPLEPFYKGIPLQHLDWKIILRPYFIKAKQMLGVTRAKNNYADDIILKEVADELGVSNSFKGVDVGVYYNEDKSLRDPYFDGEGPLRSPCIECAGCMVGCRYNAKNTLDKNYLWFAEKKGATILAETEVVKIESGSSGYTVQTKGSTRQSSLAVFQSEGLIISGGVLGTLDLLFKQKYFYKTLPELSPTLGHQVLSNSESISGVIGADKKLNNGVAISSMMQADENTQIELCKFSDGSGSLFRFAFIAAAGTNRWKRLGTMFLNTIFHPLNSIKWIIHGHNAKKAVIVLVMQTVKNALTMKWTGKKMTLINGNHNEPIPVFIPSGHKTMMKLAQKSNGVAVNALTETCLNMATTAHILGGCPMGDSVTSGMVNERFEVHGYPNMYIIDGSIIPANIGVNPSLTITALAEYAMDQIKTK
;
A
#
# COMPACT_ATOMS: atom_id res chain seq x y z
N MET A 1 -16.82 -22.75 12.80
CA MET A 1 -16.03 -23.42 13.85
C MET A 1 -16.51 -22.88 15.18
N PRO A 2 -16.68 -23.67 16.23
CA PRO A 2 -16.93 -23.16 17.57
C PRO A 2 -15.74 -22.30 17.99
N GLY A 3 -15.99 -21.20 18.70
CA GLY A 3 -14.96 -20.29 19.19
C GLY A 3 -13.85 -21.03 19.93
N GLY A 4 -12.60 -20.64 19.70
CA GLY A 4 -11.42 -21.24 20.32
C GLY A 4 -10.60 -20.19 21.07
N ARG A 5 -9.79 -20.64 22.03
CA ARG A 5 -8.78 -19.82 22.68
C ARG A 5 -7.44 -19.97 21.97
N TYR A 6 -6.80 -18.84 21.71
CA TYR A 6 -5.48 -18.72 21.07
C TYR A 6 -4.53 -17.97 21.99
N ASP A 7 -3.23 -18.08 21.77
CA ASP A 7 -2.29 -17.21 22.48
C ASP A 7 -2.36 -15.80 21.86
N TYR A 8 -2.39 -15.72 20.52
CA TYR A 8 -2.55 -14.46 19.79
C TYR A 8 -3.63 -14.55 18.71
N ILE A 9 -4.43 -13.50 18.63
CA ILE A 9 -5.30 -13.23 17.46
C ILE A 9 -4.70 -12.07 16.68
N ILE A 10 -4.61 -12.22 15.36
CA ILE A 10 -4.11 -11.21 14.43
C ILE A 10 -5.25 -10.75 13.52
N ILE A 11 -5.56 -9.46 13.52
CA ILE A 11 -6.63 -8.87 12.72
C ILE A 11 -6.04 -8.27 11.45
N GLY A 12 -6.20 -8.96 10.33
CA GLY A 12 -5.63 -8.62 9.04
C GLY A 12 -4.37 -9.41 8.71
N SER A 13 -4.24 -9.80 7.46
CA SER A 13 -3.16 -10.64 6.91
C SER A 13 -2.21 -9.89 5.97
N GLY A 14 -2.15 -8.55 6.07
CA GLY A 14 -1.22 -7.70 5.32
C GLY A 14 0.23 -7.85 5.80
N PHE A 15 1.11 -6.92 5.39
CA PHE A 15 2.55 -7.00 5.68
C PHE A 15 2.84 -7.18 7.19
N GLY A 16 2.26 -6.35 8.04
CA GLY A 16 2.46 -6.47 9.49
C GLY A 16 1.89 -7.76 10.08
N GLY A 17 0.63 -8.09 9.73
CA GLY A 17 -0.03 -9.28 10.27
C GLY A 17 0.61 -10.59 9.81
N SER A 18 1.12 -10.67 8.58
CA SER A 18 1.79 -11.87 8.08
C SER A 18 3.14 -12.12 8.76
N VAL A 19 3.94 -11.07 8.98
CA VAL A 19 5.18 -11.14 9.76
C VAL A 19 4.87 -11.59 11.18
N SER A 20 3.90 -10.93 11.83
CA SER A 20 3.48 -11.27 13.19
C SER A 20 3.04 -12.74 13.31
N ALA A 21 2.25 -13.23 12.34
CA ALA A 21 1.80 -14.62 12.32
C ALA A 21 2.97 -15.60 12.26
N MET A 22 3.91 -15.40 11.34
CA MET A 22 5.05 -16.27 11.19
C MET A 22 5.93 -16.26 12.45
N ARG A 23 6.32 -15.07 12.92
CA ARG A 23 7.26 -14.94 14.05
C ARG A 23 6.68 -15.46 15.36
N LEU A 24 5.38 -15.21 15.63
CA LEU A 24 4.72 -15.77 16.81
C LEU A 24 4.59 -17.31 16.73
N SER A 25 4.27 -17.84 15.54
CA SER A 25 4.23 -19.30 15.35
C SER A 25 5.61 -19.96 15.50
N GLU A 26 6.70 -19.29 15.05
CA GLU A 26 8.08 -19.74 15.29
C GLU A 26 8.45 -19.78 16.77
N LYS A 27 7.89 -18.88 17.56
CA LYS A 27 8.07 -18.79 19.02
C LYS A 27 7.17 -19.77 19.80
N GLY A 28 6.41 -20.63 19.10
CA GLY A 28 5.57 -21.67 19.71
C GLY A 28 4.17 -21.21 20.12
N TYR A 29 3.76 -20.00 19.76
CA TYR A 29 2.43 -19.50 20.08
C TYR A 29 1.36 -20.07 19.14
N ARG A 30 0.17 -20.34 19.67
CA ARG A 30 -1.03 -20.71 18.90
C ARG A 30 -1.68 -19.45 18.33
N VAL A 31 -1.63 -19.28 17.00
CA VAL A 31 -2.00 -18.05 16.30
C VAL A 31 -3.23 -18.24 15.43
N LEU A 32 -4.18 -17.29 15.53
CA LEU A 32 -5.31 -17.14 14.63
C LEU A 32 -5.19 -15.82 13.86
N ILE A 33 -5.21 -15.86 12.53
CA ILE A 33 -5.31 -14.69 11.66
C ILE A 33 -6.75 -14.56 11.14
N ILE A 34 -7.36 -13.38 11.31
CA ILE A 34 -8.71 -13.10 10.83
C ILE A 34 -8.62 -12.08 9.69
N GLU A 35 -8.98 -12.50 8.47
CA GLU A 35 -8.92 -11.67 7.26
C GLU A 35 -10.32 -11.49 6.65
N LYS A 36 -10.71 -10.24 6.40
CA LYS A 36 -12.04 -9.95 5.84
C LYS A 36 -12.17 -10.30 4.36
N GLY A 37 -11.08 -10.28 3.62
CA GLY A 37 -11.08 -10.61 2.20
C GLY A 37 -10.91 -12.10 1.93
N LYS A 38 -10.98 -12.46 0.65
CA LYS A 38 -10.82 -13.82 0.17
C LYS A 38 -9.34 -14.23 0.14
N ARG A 39 -9.09 -15.54 0.11
CA ARG A 39 -7.85 -16.11 -0.39
C ARG A 39 -7.93 -16.17 -1.92
N PHE A 40 -6.86 -15.74 -2.60
CA PHE A 40 -6.76 -15.74 -4.06
C PHE A 40 -5.65 -16.67 -4.52
N GLU A 41 -5.96 -17.55 -5.45
CA GLU A 41 -4.98 -18.30 -6.22
C GLU A 41 -4.67 -17.59 -7.55
N ALA A 42 -3.60 -17.96 -8.23
CA ALA A 42 -3.21 -17.35 -9.50
C ALA A 42 -4.32 -17.34 -10.56
N LYS A 43 -5.16 -18.40 -10.60
CA LYS A 43 -6.32 -18.52 -11.52
C LYS A 43 -7.48 -17.57 -11.22
N ASP A 44 -7.58 -17.07 -10.00
CA ASP A 44 -8.69 -16.21 -9.56
C ASP A 44 -8.52 -14.77 -10.02
N PHE A 45 -7.28 -14.35 -10.23
CA PHE A 45 -6.99 -13.00 -10.68
C PHE A 45 -7.55 -12.72 -12.08
N PRO A 46 -8.12 -11.53 -12.32
CA PRO A 46 -8.65 -11.16 -13.62
C PRO A 46 -7.53 -11.02 -14.67
N LYS A 47 -7.87 -11.27 -15.95
CA LYS A 47 -6.93 -11.03 -17.06
C LYS A 47 -6.57 -9.54 -17.20
N THR A 48 -7.56 -8.69 -16.95
CA THR A 48 -7.43 -7.22 -17.07
C THR A 48 -8.23 -6.54 -15.97
N ASN A 49 -7.91 -5.27 -15.71
CA ASN A 49 -8.63 -4.45 -14.73
C ASN A 49 -10.04 -3.98 -15.18
N TRP A 50 -10.52 -4.42 -16.34
CA TRP A 50 -11.91 -4.21 -16.80
C TRP A 50 -12.90 -5.18 -16.15
N ASN A 51 -12.45 -6.29 -15.63
CA ASN A 51 -13.30 -7.18 -14.86
C ASN A 51 -13.49 -6.66 -13.44
N PHE A 52 -14.25 -5.58 -13.29
CA PHE A 52 -14.47 -4.90 -12.01
C PHE A 52 -14.99 -5.84 -10.92
N LYS A 53 -15.84 -6.80 -11.24
CA LYS A 53 -16.36 -7.76 -10.27
C LYS A 53 -15.28 -8.62 -9.61
N LYS A 54 -14.24 -9.02 -10.37
CA LYS A 54 -13.09 -9.76 -9.85
C LYS A 54 -11.99 -8.84 -9.30
N TYR A 55 -11.95 -7.59 -9.73
CA TYR A 55 -10.88 -6.66 -9.39
C TYR A 55 -11.21 -5.80 -8.16
N LEU A 56 -12.45 -5.27 -8.07
CA LEU A 56 -12.83 -4.32 -7.03
C LEU A 56 -13.50 -5.02 -5.83
N TRP A 57 -13.11 -4.56 -4.64
CA TRP A 57 -13.81 -4.86 -3.39
C TRP A 57 -14.92 -3.83 -3.15
N MET A 58 -16.15 -4.19 -3.49
CA MET A 58 -17.35 -3.36 -3.34
C MET A 58 -18.53 -4.22 -2.87
N PRO A 59 -18.60 -4.57 -1.57
CA PRO A 59 -19.60 -5.49 -1.02
C PRO A 59 -21.05 -5.04 -1.27
N SER A 60 -21.31 -3.75 -1.35
CA SER A 60 -22.64 -3.19 -1.70
C SER A 60 -23.16 -3.66 -3.07
N LEU A 61 -22.24 -3.96 -4.00
CA LEU A 61 -22.53 -4.53 -5.32
C LEU A 61 -22.29 -6.06 -5.38
N LYS A 62 -22.01 -6.69 -4.24
CA LYS A 62 -21.59 -8.10 -4.15
C LYS A 62 -20.33 -8.41 -4.98
N TRP A 63 -19.43 -7.42 -5.11
CA TRP A 63 -18.12 -7.57 -5.73
C TRP A 63 -17.07 -7.77 -4.65
N PHE A 64 -16.38 -8.89 -4.72
CA PHE A 64 -15.41 -9.32 -3.72
C PHE A 64 -14.04 -9.58 -4.37
N GLY A 65 -13.57 -8.56 -5.11
CA GLY A 65 -12.20 -8.49 -5.63
C GLY A 65 -11.20 -8.11 -4.53
N PHE A 66 -10.03 -7.67 -4.93
CA PHE A 66 -8.91 -7.43 -4.00
C PHE A 66 -8.44 -5.96 -3.95
N LEU A 67 -8.98 -5.07 -4.79
CA LEU A 67 -8.70 -3.63 -4.74
C LEU A 67 -9.89 -2.87 -4.16
N LYS A 68 -9.70 -2.21 -3.04
CA LYS A 68 -10.69 -1.32 -2.41
C LYS A 68 -10.40 0.13 -2.74
N LEU A 69 -11.43 0.85 -3.18
CA LEU A 69 -11.42 2.28 -3.43
C LEU A 69 -12.16 2.99 -2.29
N THR A 70 -11.52 3.97 -1.66
CA THR A 70 -12.14 4.74 -0.57
C THR A 70 -12.04 6.24 -0.86
N PHE A 71 -13.18 6.93 -0.86
CA PHE A 71 -13.28 8.35 -1.14
C PHE A 71 -13.55 9.13 0.15
N PHE A 72 -12.67 10.10 0.44
CA PHE A 72 -12.87 11.15 1.41
C PHE A 72 -13.01 12.49 0.69
N LYS A 73 -13.44 13.53 1.36
CA LYS A 73 -13.66 14.86 0.75
C LYS A 73 -12.43 15.40 -0.01
N ARG A 74 -11.19 15.07 0.43
CA ARG A 74 -9.95 15.61 -0.12
C ARG A 74 -8.91 14.54 -0.46
N LEU A 75 -9.21 13.28 -0.23
CA LEU A 75 -8.28 12.18 -0.42
C LEU A 75 -9.00 10.97 -1.02
N PHE A 76 -8.45 10.45 -2.09
CA PHE A 76 -8.82 9.16 -2.68
C PHE A 76 -7.75 8.12 -2.36
N VAL A 77 -8.17 7.00 -1.78
CA VAL A 77 -7.25 5.96 -1.30
C VAL A 77 -7.52 4.64 -2.01
N LEU A 78 -6.43 4.03 -2.51
CA LEU A 78 -6.42 2.68 -3.03
C LEU A 78 -5.80 1.74 -1.98
N SER A 79 -6.43 0.61 -1.70
CA SER A 79 -5.92 -0.36 -0.70
C SER A 79 -6.23 -1.80 -1.08
N GLY A 80 -5.40 -2.76 -0.62
CA GLY A 80 -5.61 -4.19 -0.83
C GLY A 80 -6.55 -4.81 0.19
N VAL A 81 -7.31 -5.83 -0.22
CA VAL A 81 -8.20 -6.64 0.63
C VAL A 81 -8.09 -8.10 0.20
N GLY A 82 -7.83 -9.00 1.14
CA GLY A 82 -7.66 -10.43 0.90
C GLY A 82 -6.49 -11.00 1.68
N VAL A 83 -6.35 -12.31 1.72
CA VAL A 83 -5.21 -12.98 2.35
C VAL A 83 -3.92 -12.55 1.67
N GLY A 84 -3.06 -11.86 2.42
CA GLY A 84 -1.87 -11.17 1.91
C GLY A 84 -2.04 -9.65 1.75
N GLY A 85 -3.23 -9.09 1.99
CA GLY A 85 -3.49 -7.65 2.08
C GLY A 85 -2.97 -6.84 0.89
N GLY A 86 -2.18 -5.80 1.17
CA GLY A 86 -1.59 -4.90 0.17
C GLY A 86 -0.71 -5.60 -0.86
N SER A 87 -0.11 -6.75 -0.52
CA SER A 87 0.73 -7.51 -1.46
C SER A 87 -0.02 -8.04 -2.69
N LEU A 88 -1.35 -8.14 -2.62
CA LEU A 88 -2.17 -8.55 -3.76
C LEU A 88 -2.20 -7.47 -4.85
N VAL A 89 -2.21 -6.19 -4.47
CA VAL A 89 -2.39 -5.03 -5.37
C VAL A 89 -1.11 -4.24 -5.63
N TYR A 90 -0.05 -4.39 -4.82
CA TYR A 90 1.16 -3.57 -4.94
C TYR A 90 1.90 -3.82 -6.26
N ALA A 91 2.67 -2.82 -6.69
CA ALA A 91 3.52 -2.91 -7.87
C ALA A 91 4.80 -3.73 -7.63
N ASN A 92 4.86 -4.44 -6.50
CA ASN A 92 5.97 -5.26 -5.98
C ASN A 92 7.29 -4.50 -5.70
N THR A 93 7.28 -3.18 -5.67
CA THR A 93 8.45 -2.36 -5.33
C THR A 93 8.74 -2.42 -3.83
N LEU A 94 10.02 -2.65 -3.48
CA LEU A 94 10.49 -2.93 -2.12
C LEU A 94 11.74 -2.11 -1.80
N MET A 95 11.58 -0.78 -1.79
CA MET A 95 12.67 0.18 -1.53
C MET A 95 12.75 0.54 -0.04
N GLU A 96 13.97 0.79 0.45
CA GLU A 96 14.17 1.40 1.76
C GLU A 96 13.77 2.89 1.73
N PRO A 97 13.26 3.44 2.85
CA PRO A 97 12.83 4.83 2.92
C PRO A 97 13.98 5.81 2.68
N LEU A 98 13.63 7.01 2.24
CA LEU A 98 14.60 8.09 2.08
C LEU A 98 15.08 8.60 3.44
N GLU A 99 16.27 9.21 3.48
CA GLU A 99 16.92 9.70 4.71
C GLU A 99 16.01 10.59 5.59
N PRO A 100 15.19 11.52 5.04
CA PRO A 100 14.32 12.35 5.84
C PRO A 100 13.29 11.59 6.69
N PHE A 101 12.93 10.36 6.29
CA PHE A 101 12.02 9.52 7.06
C PHE A 101 12.53 9.25 8.48
N TYR A 102 13.80 8.85 8.62
CA TYR A 102 14.38 8.51 9.93
C TYR A 102 14.41 9.70 10.89
N LYS A 103 14.57 10.93 10.36
CA LYS A 103 14.47 12.16 11.14
C LYS A 103 13.05 12.52 11.56
N GLY A 104 12.04 11.94 10.91
CA GLY A 104 10.63 12.13 11.21
C GLY A 104 10.06 11.16 12.25
N ILE A 105 10.80 10.10 12.61
CA ILE A 105 10.36 9.13 13.61
C ILE A 105 10.45 9.78 15.00
N PRO A 106 9.39 9.70 15.86
CA PRO A 106 9.45 10.12 17.26
C PRO A 106 10.50 9.33 18.05
N LEU A 107 10.73 9.72 19.32
CA LEU A 107 11.68 9.04 20.20
C LEU A 107 13.12 9.13 19.65
N GLN A 108 13.57 10.36 19.39
CA GLN A 108 14.86 10.67 18.78
C GLN A 108 16.10 10.24 19.61
N HIS A 109 15.90 9.76 20.85
CA HIS A 109 16.96 9.11 21.63
C HIS A 109 17.33 7.72 21.09
N LEU A 110 16.51 7.16 20.19
CA LEU A 110 16.76 5.90 19.47
C LEU A 110 17.25 6.19 18.05
N ASP A 111 18.37 5.62 17.66
CA ASP A 111 18.82 5.66 16.25
C ASP A 111 18.05 4.62 15.43
N TRP A 112 16.87 5.01 14.95
CA TRP A 112 16.00 4.13 14.19
C TRP A 112 16.62 3.60 12.89
N LYS A 113 17.57 4.32 12.30
CA LYS A 113 18.26 3.84 11.10
C LYS A 113 19.17 2.66 11.40
N ILE A 114 19.91 2.73 12.51
CA ILE A 114 20.75 1.64 12.99
C ILE A 114 19.88 0.47 13.47
N ILE A 115 18.85 0.74 14.27
CA ILE A 115 17.95 -0.28 14.83
C ILE A 115 17.27 -1.07 13.71
N LEU A 116 16.74 -0.42 12.68
CA LEU A 116 15.96 -1.08 11.63
C LEU A 116 16.82 -1.79 10.58
N ARG A 117 18.10 -1.50 10.48
CA ARG A 117 19.00 -2.09 9.47
C ARG A 117 18.95 -3.62 9.39
N PRO A 118 19.10 -4.39 10.48
CA PRO A 118 19.02 -5.85 10.44
C PRO A 118 17.64 -6.35 10.01
N TYR A 119 16.58 -5.64 10.38
CA TYR A 119 15.21 -6.01 10.02
C TYR A 119 14.89 -5.72 8.55
N PHE A 120 15.49 -4.69 7.95
CA PHE A 120 15.42 -4.48 6.49
C PHE A 120 16.10 -5.63 5.74
N ILE A 121 17.26 -6.10 6.18
CA ILE A 121 17.96 -7.24 5.58
C ILE A 121 17.07 -8.49 5.63
N LYS A 122 16.53 -8.79 6.80
CA LYS A 122 15.64 -9.94 7.04
C LYS A 122 14.35 -9.85 6.19
N ALA A 123 13.74 -8.66 6.14
CA ALA A 123 12.55 -8.42 5.34
C ALA A 123 12.82 -8.60 3.84
N LYS A 124 13.95 -8.10 3.33
CA LYS A 124 14.35 -8.30 1.92
C LYS A 124 14.52 -9.77 1.57
N GLN A 125 15.18 -10.52 2.43
CA GLN A 125 15.35 -11.97 2.27
C GLN A 125 13.99 -12.69 2.20
N MET A 126 13.14 -12.46 3.19
CA MET A 126 11.83 -13.11 3.28
C MET A 126 10.87 -12.71 2.15
N LEU A 127 10.93 -11.47 1.70
CA LEU A 127 10.13 -10.99 0.56
C LEU A 127 10.74 -11.38 -0.80
N GLY A 128 11.90 -12.02 -0.82
CA GLY A 128 12.58 -12.45 -2.05
C GLY A 128 12.89 -11.27 -2.96
N VAL A 129 13.54 -10.23 -2.41
CA VAL A 129 13.85 -9.01 -3.14
C VAL A 129 14.91 -9.27 -4.21
N THR A 130 14.63 -8.79 -5.42
CA THR A 130 15.54 -8.83 -6.55
C THR A 130 15.58 -7.47 -7.24
N ARG A 131 16.66 -7.17 -8.00
CA ARG A 131 16.73 -5.96 -8.81
C ARG A 131 15.85 -6.10 -10.06
N ALA A 132 14.98 -5.13 -10.33
CA ALA A 132 14.23 -5.10 -11.57
C ALA A 132 15.14 -4.90 -12.79
N LYS A 133 14.82 -5.55 -13.89
CA LYS A 133 15.37 -5.18 -15.20
C LYS A 133 14.81 -3.81 -15.58
N ASN A 134 15.66 -2.89 -16.04
CA ASN A 134 15.32 -1.49 -16.28
C ASN A 134 15.85 -0.96 -17.64
N ASN A 135 15.72 -1.77 -18.66
CA ASN A 135 16.16 -1.46 -20.02
C ASN A 135 15.00 -1.41 -21.03
N TYR A 136 13.79 -1.25 -20.56
CA TYR A 136 12.59 -1.10 -21.40
C TYR A 136 12.43 0.33 -21.90
N ALA A 137 11.53 0.53 -22.88
CA ALA A 137 11.33 1.82 -23.52
C ALA A 137 10.96 2.95 -22.54
N ASP A 138 10.13 2.67 -21.55
CA ASP A 138 9.78 3.61 -20.49
C ASP A 138 10.97 3.97 -19.60
N ASP A 139 11.82 3.01 -19.25
CA ASP A 139 13.02 3.24 -18.44
C ASP A 139 14.03 4.13 -19.19
N ILE A 140 14.22 3.87 -20.49
CA ILE A 140 15.12 4.66 -21.35
C ILE A 140 14.62 6.10 -21.41
N ILE A 141 13.32 6.32 -21.64
CA ILE A 141 12.73 7.65 -21.69
C ILE A 141 12.85 8.36 -20.33
N LEU A 142 12.63 7.65 -19.21
CA LEU A 142 12.79 8.23 -17.87
C LEU A 142 14.24 8.66 -17.61
N LYS A 143 15.22 7.85 -18.04
CA LYS A 143 16.64 8.19 -17.96
C LYS A 143 16.97 9.45 -18.75
N GLU A 144 16.50 9.53 -20.00
CA GLU A 144 16.68 10.73 -20.82
C GLU A 144 16.04 11.99 -20.21
N VAL A 145 14.90 11.83 -19.53
CA VAL A 145 14.26 12.93 -18.79
C VAL A 145 15.09 13.31 -17.57
N ALA A 146 15.67 12.34 -16.85
CA ALA A 146 16.57 12.60 -15.73
C ALA A 146 17.83 13.37 -16.19
N ASP A 147 18.38 13.00 -17.35
CA ASP A 147 19.52 13.69 -17.97
C ASP A 147 19.19 15.17 -18.27
N GLU A 148 18.04 15.43 -18.91
CA GLU A 148 17.58 16.80 -19.22
C GLU A 148 17.23 17.64 -17.99
N LEU A 149 16.85 17.00 -16.88
CA LEU A 149 16.54 17.66 -15.62
C LEU A 149 17.80 17.89 -14.76
N GLY A 150 18.97 17.37 -15.17
CA GLY A 150 20.22 17.48 -14.44
C GLY A 150 20.29 16.57 -13.21
N VAL A 151 19.50 15.49 -13.18
CA VAL A 151 19.42 14.54 -12.06
C VAL A 151 19.78 13.10 -12.46
N SER A 152 20.57 12.94 -13.51
CA SER A 152 21.00 11.63 -14.08
C SER A 152 21.52 10.65 -13.04
N ASN A 153 22.30 11.13 -12.07
CA ASN A 153 22.89 10.29 -11.01
C ASN A 153 21.81 9.69 -10.07
N SER A 154 20.60 10.19 -10.08
CA SER A 154 19.49 9.69 -9.27
C SER A 154 18.70 8.57 -9.95
N PHE A 155 18.83 8.43 -11.28
CA PHE A 155 18.17 7.37 -12.03
C PHE A 155 18.74 6.00 -11.68
N LYS A 156 17.85 5.07 -11.32
CA LYS A 156 18.24 3.68 -11.02
C LYS A 156 17.09 2.70 -11.20
N GLY A 157 17.41 1.41 -11.38
CA GLY A 157 16.44 0.34 -11.24
C GLY A 157 15.94 0.22 -9.81
N VAL A 158 14.71 -0.27 -9.62
CA VAL A 158 14.11 -0.48 -8.31
C VAL A 158 14.30 -1.93 -7.83
N ASP A 159 14.23 -2.12 -6.52
CA ASP A 159 14.16 -3.44 -5.91
C ASP A 159 12.71 -3.93 -5.90
N VAL A 160 12.48 -5.17 -6.32
CA VAL A 160 11.14 -5.75 -6.51
C VAL A 160 11.00 -7.14 -5.92
N GLY A 161 9.79 -7.48 -5.50
CA GLY A 161 9.45 -8.83 -5.03
C GLY A 161 8.92 -9.70 -6.18
N VAL A 162 9.79 -10.12 -7.08
CA VAL A 162 9.45 -10.94 -8.25
C VAL A 162 10.53 -11.98 -8.51
N TYR A 163 10.11 -13.21 -8.80
CA TYR A 163 11.03 -14.25 -9.21
C TYR A 163 11.40 -14.11 -10.69
N TYR A 164 12.69 -13.89 -10.97
CA TYR A 164 13.26 -13.95 -12.33
C TYR A 164 14.07 -15.23 -12.50
N ASN A 165 13.92 -15.90 -13.64
CA ASN A 165 14.77 -16.99 -14.07
C ASN A 165 14.65 -17.18 -15.58
N GLU A 166 15.73 -17.55 -16.25
CA GLU A 166 15.75 -17.89 -17.68
C GLU A 166 15.18 -19.29 -17.92
N ASP A 167 15.51 -20.22 -17.05
CA ASP A 167 14.88 -21.55 -17.01
C ASP A 167 13.46 -21.42 -16.47
N LYS A 168 12.48 -21.77 -17.29
CA LYS A 168 11.04 -21.69 -16.96
C LYS A 168 10.55 -22.77 -15.98
N SER A 169 11.43 -23.53 -15.37
CA SER A 169 11.10 -24.58 -14.42
C SER A 169 10.41 -24.05 -13.17
N LEU A 170 9.47 -24.83 -12.63
CA LEU A 170 8.87 -24.59 -11.34
C LEU A 170 9.86 -24.97 -10.24
N ARG A 171 10.18 -24.01 -9.35
CA ARG A 171 11.04 -24.26 -8.17
C ARG A 171 10.70 -23.32 -7.04
N ASP A 172 11.15 -23.63 -5.82
CA ASP A 172 11.29 -22.66 -4.75
C ASP A 172 12.57 -21.86 -4.99
N PRO A 173 12.50 -20.54 -5.21
CA PRO A 173 13.68 -19.74 -5.51
C PRO A 173 14.34 -19.10 -4.29
N TYR A 174 13.78 -19.23 -3.08
CA TYR A 174 14.15 -18.40 -1.93
C TYR A 174 14.38 -19.14 -0.63
N PHE A 175 13.90 -20.39 -0.48
CA PHE A 175 13.81 -21.06 0.82
C PHE A 175 14.30 -22.52 0.78
N ASP A 176 15.24 -22.83 -0.08
CA ASP A 176 15.93 -24.13 -0.18
C ASP A 176 15.01 -25.36 -0.28
N GLY A 177 13.86 -25.19 -0.95
CA GLY A 177 12.85 -26.22 -1.10
C GLY A 177 11.75 -26.24 -0.03
N GLU A 178 11.87 -25.44 1.01
CA GLU A 178 10.86 -25.29 2.07
C GLU A 178 9.69 -24.39 1.69
N GLY A 179 9.89 -23.51 0.72
CA GLY A 179 8.88 -22.58 0.21
C GLY A 179 7.98 -23.17 -0.87
N PRO A 180 6.99 -22.40 -1.32
CA PRO A 180 6.10 -22.83 -2.41
C PRO A 180 6.79 -22.79 -3.77
N LEU A 181 6.42 -23.70 -4.66
CA LEU A 181 6.90 -23.69 -6.05
C LEU A 181 6.40 -22.44 -6.79
N ARG A 182 7.29 -21.82 -7.55
CA ARG A 182 7.08 -20.57 -8.27
C ARG A 182 7.43 -20.70 -9.75
N SER A 183 6.74 -19.95 -10.59
CA SER A 183 7.13 -19.76 -12.00
C SER A 183 7.89 -18.44 -12.16
N PRO A 184 8.84 -18.34 -13.08
CA PRO A 184 9.51 -17.08 -13.38
C PRO A 184 8.56 -16.02 -13.95
N CYS A 185 8.94 -14.74 -13.76
CA CYS A 185 8.21 -13.60 -14.30
C CYS A 185 8.27 -13.59 -15.83
N ILE A 186 7.13 -13.40 -16.48
CA ILE A 186 7.03 -13.23 -17.93
C ILE A 186 7.04 -11.76 -18.38
N GLU A 187 7.30 -10.83 -17.47
CA GLU A 187 7.48 -9.41 -17.76
C GLU A 187 6.27 -8.73 -18.42
N CYS A 188 5.07 -9.07 -17.96
CA CYS A 188 3.79 -8.65 -18.55
C CYS A 188 3.19 -7.37 -17.93
N ALA A 189 3.86 -6.69 -17.00
CA ALA A 189 3.38 -5.54 -16.23
C ALA A 189 2.03 -5.75 -15.51
N GLY A 190 1.63 -7.01 -15.24
CA GLY A 190 0.34 -7.36 -14.62
C GLY A 190 0.32 -7.30 -13.10
N CYS A 191 1.38 -6.83 -12.44
CA CYS A 191 1.56 -6.96 -10.98
C CYS A 191 0.41 -6.35 -10.16
N MET A 192 -0.11 -5.19 -10.56
CA MET A 192 -1.22 -4.51 -9.89
C MET A 192 -2.61 -5.09 -10.21
N VAL A 193 -2.71 -5.98 -11.18
CA VAL A 193 -3.95 -6.70 -11.55
C VAL A 193 -4.02 -8.09 -10.91
N GLY A 194 -3.00 -8.42 -10.10
CA GLY A 194 -2.77 -9.76 -9.53
C GLY A 194 -1.94 -10.64 -10.47
N CYS A 195 -0.98 -11.37 -9.92
CA CYS A 195 -0.08 -12.19 -10.73
C CYS A 195 -0.69 -13.54 -11.05
N ARG A 196 -1.13 -13.72 -12.29
CA ARG A 196 -1.68 -14.98 -12.80
C ARG A 196 -0.60 -16.04 -13.13
N TYR A 197 0.67 -15.64 -13.05
CA TYR A 197 1.82 -16.48 -13.42
C TYR A 197 2.62 -16.97 -12.20
N ASN A 198 2.13 -16.70 -11.00
CA ASN A 198 2.76 -17.12 -9.74
C ASN A 198 4.22 -16.64 -9.55
N ALA A 199 4.61 -15.54 -10.21
CA ALA A 199 5.96 -14.98 -10.15
C ALA A 199 6.13 -13.87 -9.09
N LYS A 200 5.05 -13.13 -8.77
CA LYS A 200 5.05 -12.04 -7.80
C LYS A 200 5.06 -12.58 -6.37
N ASN A 201 5.91 -12.02 -5.51
CA ASN A 201 6.07 -12.41 -4.11
C ASN A 201 4.97 -11.78 -3.24
N THR A 202 3.77 -12.34 -3.28
CA THR A 202 2.69 -12.03 -2.34
C THR A 202 2.89 -12.77 -1.02
N LEU A 203 2.33 -12.27 0.08
CA LEU A 203 2.61 -12.75 1.44
C LEU A 203 2.14 -14.19 1.72
N ASP A 204 1.21 -14.70 0.93
CA ASP A 204 0.80 -16.11 0.93
C ASP A 204 1.89 -17.07 0.41
N LYS A 205 2.98 -16.53 -0.17
CA LYS A 205 4.10 -17.28 -0.73
C LYS A 205 5.38 -17.18 0.08
N ASN A 206 5.32 -16.51 1.22
CA ASN A 206 6.45 -16.37 2.14
C ASN A 206 5.94 -16.39 3.60
N TYR A 207 5.76 -15.25 4.26
CA TYR A 207 5.40 -15.20 5.68
C TYR A 207 4.15 -16.03 6.04
N LEU A 208 3.05 -15.90 5.29
CA LEU A 208 1.83 -16.68 5.60
C LEU A 208 2.00 -18.16 5.28
N TRP A 209 2.76 -18.51 4.24
CA TRP A 209 3.10 -19.90 3.93
C TRP A 209 3.77 -20.58 5.13
N PHE A 210 4.82 -19.95 5.66
CA PHE A 210 5.53 -20.51 6.80
C PHE A 210 4.72 -20.46 8.10
N ALA A 211 3.92 -19.41 8.30
CA ALA A 211 3.01 -19.35 9.44
C ALA A 211 2.03 -20.55 9.47
N GLU A 212 1.40 -20.86 8.32
CA GLU A 212 0.51 -22.03 8.19
C GLU A 212 1.26 -23.35 8.38
N LYS A 213 2.47 -23.51 7.81
CA LYS A 213 3.33 -24.68 8.04
C LYS A 213 3.65 -24.89 9.54
N LYS A 214 3.73 -23.81 10.32
CA LYS A 214 4.00 -23.80 11.76
C LYS A 214 2.71 -23.85 12.61
N GLY A 215 1.55 -24.09 11.99
CA GLY A 215 0.28 -24.34 12.69
C GLY A 215 -0.60 -23.09 12.89
N ALA A 216 -0.25 -21.93 12.34
CA ALA A 216 -1.15 -20.79 12.34
C ALA A 216 -2.42 -21.07 11.52
N THR A 217 -3.56 -20.60 12.00
CA THR A 217 -4.85 -20.72 11.30
C THR A 217 -5.22 -19.40 10.65
N ILE A 218 -5.57 -19.42 9.35
CA ILE A 218 -6.10 -18.23 8.65
C ILE A 218 -7.60 -18.39 8.42
N LEU A 219 -8.39 -17.52 9.02
CA LEU A 219 -9.83 -17.42 8.83
C LEU A 219 -10.14 -16.29 7.85
N ALA A 220 -10.23 -16.62 6.57
CA ALA A 220 -10.58 -15.69 5.51
C ALA A 220 -12.09 -15.39 5.47
N GLU A 221 -12.49 -14.36 4.70
CA GLU A 221 -13.89 -13.93 4.52
C GLU A 221 -14.61 -13.61 5.84
N THR A 222 -13.84 -13.18 6.85
CA THR A 222 -14.31 -12.92 8.21
C THR A 222 -13.85 -11.55 8.70
N GLU A 223 -14.79 -10.70 9.09
CA GLU A 223 -14.52 -9.35 9.58
C GLU A 223 -14.68 -9.29 11.11
N VAL A 224 -13.68 -8.73 11.79
CA VAL A 224 -13.77 -8.41 13.21
C VAL A 224 -14.66 -7.19 13.39
N VAL A 225 -15.63 -7.26 14.29
CA VAL A 225 -16.57 -6.18 14.55
C VAL A 225 -16.44 -5.60 15.95
N LYS A 226 -16.17 -6.41 16.97
CA LYS A 226 -16.06 -5.96 18.36
C LYS A 226 -14.86 -6.61 19.04
N ILE A 227 -14.17 -5.84 19.87
CA ILE A 227 -13.06 -6.25 20.71
C ILE A 227 -13.39 -5.85 22.14
N GLU A 228 -13.24 -6.76 23.08
CA GLU A 228 -13.40 -6.52 24.51
C GLU A 228 -12.11 -6.90 25.24
N SER A 229 -11.62 -6.01 26.10
CA SER A 229 -10.49 -6.27 26.97
C SER A 229 -11.00 -6.81 28.31
N GLY A 230 -10.37 -7.85 28.85
CA GLY A 230 -10.67 -8.45 30.12
C GLY A 230 -9.41 -8.84 30.90
N SER A 231 -9.55 -9.34 32.11
CA SER A 231 -8.42 -9.74 32.98
C SER A 231 -7.57 -10.89 32.41
N SER A 232 -8.14 -11.70 31.50
CA SER A 232 -7.47 -12.86 30.89
C SER A 232 -7.08 -12.62 29.42
N GLY A 233 -7.09 -11.39 28.93
CA GLY A 233 -6.78 -11.01 27.56
C GLY A 233 -7.95 -10.41 26.80
N TYR A 234 -8.16 -10.83 25.56
CA TYR A 234 -9.09 -10.19 24.62
C TYR A 234 -10.14 -11.16 24.11
N THR A 235 -11.36 -10.66 23.97
CA THR A 235 -12.47 -11.34 23.29
C THR A 235 -12.77 -10.61 21.98
N VAL A 236 -12.78 -11.34 20.87
CA VAL A 236 -12.96 -10.82 19.52
C VAL A 236 -14.22 -11.42 18.90
N GLN A 237 -15.19 -10.55 18.56
CA GLN A 237 -16.40 -10.95 17.86
C GLN A 237 -16.29 -10.69 16.37
N THR A 238 -16.72 -11.64 15.57
CA THR A 238 -16.59 -11.61 14.11
C THR A 238 -17.92 -11.79 13.40
N LYS A 239 -17.97 -11.37 12.14
CA LYS A 239 -19.07 -11.68 11.20
C LYS A 239 -18.49 -12.06 9.84
N GLY A 240 -19.24 -12.77 9.02
CA GLY A 240 -18.86 -13.00 7.62
C GLY A 240 -18.86 -11.69 6.83
N SER A 241 -17.88 -11.55 5.94
CA SER A 241 -17.70 -10.35 5.12
C SER A 241 -18.22 -10.50 3.69
N THR A 242 -18.33 -11.73 3.16
CA THR A 242 -18.76 -12.01 1.78
C THR A 242 -20.08 -12.76 1.71
N ARG A 243 -20.44 -13.52 2.73
CA ARG A 243 -21.69 -14.27 2.87
C ARG A 243 -22.31 -13.98 4.22
N GLN A 244 -23.62 -14.10 4.36
CA GLN A 244 -24.23 -14.13 5.68
C GLN A 244 -23.68 -15.36 6.41
N SER A 245 -22.91 -15.13 7.46
CA SER A 245 -22.40 -16.18 8.33
C SER A 245 -22.81 -15.87 9.76
N SER A 246 -22.87 -16.91 10.58
CA SER A 246 -23.07 -16.79 12.03
C SER A 246 -21.96 -15.93 12.65
N LEU A 247 -22.33 -15.16 13.65
CA LEU A 247 -21.37 -14.50 14.54
C LEU A 247 -20.53 -15.59 15.23
N ALA A 248 -19.20 -15.39 15.25
CA ALA A 248 -18.29 -16.22 16.02
C ALA A 248 -17.50 -15.37 17.00
N VAL A 249 -17.11 -15.98 18.13
CA VAL A 249 -16.38 -15.33 19.20
C VAL A 249 -15.09 -16.12 19.45
N PHE A 250 -13.97 -15.42 19.51
CA PHE A 250 -12.65 -15.98 19.79
C PHE A 250 -12.02 -15.27 20.98
N GLN A 251 -11.12 -15.96 21.70
CA GLN A 251 -10.40 -15.41 22.84
C GLN A 251 -8.90 -15.57 22.64
N SER A 252 -8.11 -14.59 23.14
CA SER A 252 -6.66 -14.66 23.14
C SER A 252 -6.05 -13.90 24.32
N GLU A 253 -4.81 -14.23 24.66
CA GLU A 253 -4.01 -13.49 25.66
C GLU A 253 -3.43 -12.22 25.04
N GLY A 254 -3.04 -12.26 23.76
CA GLY A 254 -2.51 -11.13 23.03
C GLY A 254 -3.31 -10.86 21.75
N LEU A 255 -3.24 -9.61 21.28
CA LEU A 255 -3.95 -9.13 20.10
C LEU A 255 -3.04 -8.28 19.21
N ILE A 256 -2.95 -8.63 17.93
CA ILE A 256 -2.25 -7.83 16.92
C ILE A 256 -3.28 -7.20 15.98
N ILE A 257 -3.30 -5.87 15.94
CA ILE A 257 -4.16 -5.12 15.01
C ILE A 257 -3.34 -4.74 13.78
N SER A 258 -3.69 -5.31 12.63
CA SER A 258 -2.98 -5.16 11.35
C SER A 258 -3.95 -5.06 10.16
N GLY A 259 -5.07 -4.35 10.35
CA GLY A 259 -6.15 -4.19 9.38
C GLY A 259 -5.84 -3.26 8.21
N GLY A 260 -4.61 -2.75 8.11
CA GLY A 260 -4.21 -1.64 7.25
C GLY A 260 -4.80 -0.32 7.76
N VAL A 261 -4.18 0.81 7.44
CA VAL A 261 -4.50 2.12 8.08
C VAL A 261 -5.99 2.37 8.22
N LEU A 262 -6.75 2.29 7.13
CA LEU A 262 -8.19 2.56 7.17
C LEU A 262 -8.98 1.50 7.94
N GLY A 263 -8.57 0.24 7.87
CA GLY A 263 -9.23 -0.84 8.61
C GLY A 263 -8.95 -0.76 10.11
N THR A 264 -7.71 -0.53 10.48
CA THR A 264 -7.27 -0.34 11.87
C THR A 264 -7.95 0.85 12.51
N LEU A 265 -7.94 2.03 11.86
CA LEU A 265 -8.57 3.23 12.40
C LEU A 265 -10.10 3.07 12.54
N ASP A 266 -10.80 2.52 11.53
CA ASP A 266 -12.24 2.28 11.59
C ASP A 266 -12.61 1.34 12.74
N LEU A 267 -11.85 0.25 12.90
CA LEU A 267 -12.05 -0.70 13.99
C LEU A 267 -11.86 -0.03 15.35
N LEU A 268 -10.74 0.66 15.57
CA LEU A 268 -10.42 1.30 16.86
C LEU A 268 -11.38 2.45 17.19
N PHE A 269 -11.75 3.28 16.23
CA PHE A 269 -12.77 4.32 16.44
C PHE A 269 -14.12 3.72 16.88
N LYS A 270 -14.53 2.60 16.28
CA LYS A 270 -15.75 1.90 16.69
C LYS A 270 -15.64 1.36 18.11
N GLN A 271 -14.50 0.78 18.49
CA GLN A 271 -14.32 0.29 19.87
C GLN A 271 -14.38 1.44 20.87
N LYS A 272 -13.70 2.57 20.58
CA LYS A 272 -13.65 3.72 21.49
C LYS A 272 -14.98 4.46 21.60
N TYR A 273 -15.62 4.77 20.48
CA TYR A 273 -16.74 5.72 20.46
C TYR A 273 -18.12 5.10 20.27
N PHE A 274 -18.23 3.95 19.61
CA PHE A 274 -19.51 3.30 19.34
C PHE A 274 -19.79 2.17 20.33
N TYR A 275 -18.94 1.16 20.39
CA TYR A 275 -19.09 0.04 21.33
C TYR A 275 -18.65 0.38 22.75
N LYS A 276 -17.76 1.37 22.91
CA LYS A 276 -17.17 1.80 24.19
C LYS A 276 -16.48 0.66 24.95
N THR A 277 -15.90 -0.30 24.22
CA THR A 277 -15.23 -1.47 24.79
C THR A 277 -13.75 -1.25 25.01
N LEU A 278 -13.16 -0.25 24.36
CA LEU A 278 -11.78 0.20 24.54
C LEU A 278 -11.75 1.73 24.78
N PRO A 279 -12.32 2.21 25.91
CA PRO A 279 -12.46 3.65 26.17
C PRO A 279 -11.13 4.37 26.41
N GLU A 280 -10.13 3.65 26.96
CA GLU A 280 -8.81 4.20 27.34
C GLU A 280 -7.83 4.35 26.15
N LEU A 281 -8.25 4.04 24.90
CA LEU A 281 -7.43 4.31 23.73
C LEU A 281 -7.02 5.79 23.70
N SER A 282 -5.77 6.06 23.30
CA SER A 282 -5.20 7.40 23.27
C SER A 282 -6.10 8.44 22.57
N PRO A 283 -6.12 9.70 23.04
CA PRO A 283 -6.77 10.81 22.31
C PRO A 283 -6.07 11.13 20.98
N THR A 284 -4.84 10.65 20.77
CA THR A 284 -4.10 10.84 19.50
C THR A 284 -4.54 9.89 18.38
N LEU A 285 -5.48 8.96 18.64
CA LEU A 285 -6.05 8.09 17.62
C LEU A 285 -6.59 8.90 16.44
N GLY A 286 -6.10 8.60 15.25
CA GLY A 286 -6.43 9.29 14.00
C GLY A 286 -5.58 10.53 13.71
N HIS A 287 -4.64 10.92 14.57
CA HIS A 287 -3.70 12.00 14.29
C HIS A 287 -2.59 11.53 13.33
N GLN A 288 -1.95 12.47 12.64
CA GLN A 288 -0.83 12.22 11.73
C GLN A 288 -1.14 11.17 10.64
N VAL A 289 -2.29 11.28 10.00
CA VAL A 289 -2.59 10.48 8.82
C VAL A 289 -1.88 11.06 7.61
N LEU A 290 -1.10 10.24 6.93
CA LEU A 290 -0.18 10.61 5.87
C LEU A 290 -0.61 9.98 4.55
N SER A 291 -0.33 10.65 3.43
CA SER A 291 -0.64 10.15 2.09
C SER A 291 0.62 9.82 1.27
N ASN A 292 1.78 9.77 1.93
CA ASN A 292 3.09 9.75 1.25
C ASN A 292 3.28 10.94 0.30
N SER A 293 2.47 11.98 0.47
CA SER A 293 2.40 13.17 -0.38
C SER A 293 2.39 12.85 -1.87
N GLU A 294 1.44 12.01 -2.30
CA GLU A 294 1.41 11.46 -3.64
C GLU A 294 0.62 12.31 -4.64
N SER A 295 1.11 12.30 -5.89
CA SER A 295 0.37 12.70 -7.08
C SER A 295 0.45 11.58 -8.12
N ILE A 296 -0.67 11.32 -8.80
CA ILE A 296 -0.80 10.31 -9.84
C ILE A 296 -1.23 10.98 -11.13
N SER A 297 -0.31 11.05 -12.07
CA SER A 297 -0.51 11.58 -13.43
C SER A 297 -0.04 10.54 -14.45
N GLY A 298 0.07 10.89 -15.73
CA GLY A 298 0.56 9.90 -16.70
C GLY A 298 0.76 10.44 -18.10
N VAL A 299 1.19 9.54 -18.97
CA VAL A 299 1.30 9.74 -20.42
C VAL A 299 0.51 8.65 -21.11
N ILE A 300 -0.27 9.01 -22.12
CA ILE A 300 -1.04 8.08 -22.97
C ILE A 300 -0.75 8.32 -24.44
N GLY A 301 -1.04 7.33 -25.29
CA GLY A 301 -0.90 7.47 -26.74
C GLY A 301 0.54 7.62 -27.23
N ALA A 302 1.52 7.10 -26.47
CA ALA A 302 2.92 7.07 -26.91
C ALA A 302 3.10 6.29 -28.21
N ASP A 303 4.11 6.64 -29.00
CA ASP A 303 4.40 5.93 -30.26
C ASP A 303 4.96 4.52 -30.01
N LYS A 304 5.75 4.36 -28.94
CA LYS A 304 6.35 3.08 -28.54
C LYS A 304 5.48 2.32 -27.54
N LYS A 305 5.68 1.02 -27.46
CA LYS A 305 5.14 0.18 -26.39
C LYS A 305 5.87 0.47 -25.08
N LEU A 306 5.16 0.92 -24.04
CA LEU A 306 5.73 1.32 -22.75
C LEU A 306 5.52 0.30 -21.60
N ASN A 307 4.77 -0.77 -21.82
CA ASN A 307 4.35 -1.66 -20.75
C ASN A 307 5.04 -3.03 -20.75
N ASN A 308 6.30 -3.08 -21.16
CA ASN A 308 7.14 -4.27 -20.96
C ASN A 308 7.76 -4.27 -19.56
N GLY A 309 8.09 -5.45 -19.04
CA GLY A 309 8.71 -5.61 -17.72
C GLY A 309 7.73 -5.83 -16.59
N VAL A 310 8.13 -5.48 -15.38
CA VAL A 310 7.29 -5.44 -14.18
C VAL A 310 6.53 -4.11 -14.08
N ALA A 311 5.59 -3.99 -13.13
CA ALA A 311 4.76 -2.80 -13.02
C ALA A 311 5.58 -1.50 -12.76
N ILE A 312 6.66 -1.57 -12.01
CA ILE A 312 7.63 -0.50 -11.81
C ILE A 312 9.03 -1.10 -11.95
N SER A 313 9.86 -0.57 -12.85
CA SER A 313 11.21 -1.07 -13.14
C SER A 313 12.32 -0.08 -12.80
N SER A 314 12.03 1.22 -12.83
CA SER A 314 13.00 2.28 -12.55
C SER A 314 12.38 3.45 -11.82
N MET A 315 13.26 4.28 -11.26
CA MET A 315 12.94 5.50 -10.55
C MET A 315 13.98 6.58 -10.80
N MET A 316 13.61 7.84 -10.52
CA MET A 316 14.54 8.95 -10.36
C MET A 316 14.12 9.83 -9.18
N GLN A 317 15.06 10.57 -8.58
CA GLN A 317 14.77 11.65 -7.63
C GLN A 317 14.79 12.98 -8.38
N ALA A 318 13.66 13.67 -8.41
CA ALA A 318 13.55 14.98 -9.05
C ALA A 318 14.16 16.10 -8.18
N ASP A 319 14.19 15.91 -6.87
CA ASP A 319 14.81 16.75 -5.85
C ASP A 319 15.05 15.91 -4.57
N GLU A 320 15.60 16.51 -3.51
CA GLU A 320 15.95 15.82 -2.26
C GLU A 320 14.77 15.12 -1.56
N ASN A 321 13.55 15.62 -1.79
CA ASN A 321 12.33 15.14 -1.14
C ASN A 321 11.38 14.39 -2.08
N THR A 322 11.63 14.40 -3.41
CA THR A 322 10.66 13.94 -4.41
C THR A 322 11.21 12.78 -5.23
N GLN A 323 10.59 11.62 -5.09
CA GLN A 323 10.84 10.44 -5.92
C GLN A 323 9.75 10.29 -6.98
N ILE A 324 10.14 9.87 -8.17
CA ILE A 324 9.26 9.62 -9.31
C ILE A 324 9.50 8.22 -9.86
N GLU A 325 8.42 7.46 -10.03
CA GLU A 325 8.38 6.12 -10.57
C GLU A 325 7.41 6.04 -11.74
N LEU A 326 7.70 5.17 -12.71
CA LEU A 326 6.77 4.88 -13.80
C LEU A 326 6.02 3.58 -13.55
N CYS A 327 4.67 3.67 -13.43
CA CYS A 327 3.83 2.50 -13.21
C CYS A 327 3.14 2.05 -14.51
N LYS A 328 3.19 0.75 -14.75
CA LYS A 328 2.66 0.11 -15.97
C LYS A 328 1.55 -0.89 -15.64
N PHE A 329 0.64 -1.08 -16.59
CA PHE A 329 -0.37 -2.15 -16.56
C PHE A 329 -0.18 -3.11 -17.72
N SER A 330 -0.58 -4.37 -17.52
CA SER A 330 -0.58 -5.38 -18.57
C SER A 330 -1.45 -5.02 -19.78
N ASP A 331 -1.16 -5.65 -20.91
CA ASP A 331 -1.96 -5.53 -22.13
C ASP A 331 -3.45 -5.69 -21.84
N GLY A 332 -4.27 -4.76 -22.36
CA GLY A 332 -5.71 -4.71 -22.15
C GLY A 332 -6.17 -4.13 -20.81
N SER A 333 -5.27 -3.80 -19.87
CA SER A 333 -5.63 -3.28 -18.53
C SER A 333 -5.67 -1.75 -18.50
N GLY A 334 -6.44 -1.15 -19.39
CA GLY A 334 -6.51 0.30 -19.57
C GLY A 334 -7.65 1.01 -18.84
N SER A 335 -8.40 0.37 -17.95
CA SER A 335 -9.62 0.97 -17.37
C SER A 335 -9.35 2.25 -16.58
N LEU A 336 -8.24 2.33 -15.83
CA LEU A 336 -7.91 3.49 -15.02
C LEU A 336 -7.53 4.73 -15.87
N PHE A 337 -6.96 4.54 -17.06
CA PHE A 337 -6.61 5.65 -17.95
C PHE A 337 -7.84 6.39 -18.51
N ARG A 338 -9.04 5.80 -18.46
CA ARG A 338 -10.30 6.46 -18.81
C ARG A 338 -10.68 7.57 -17.82
N PHE A 339 -10.12 7.55 -16.62
CA PHE A 339 -10.32 8.58 -15.60
C PHE A 339 -9.18 9.60 -15.57
N ALA A 340 -8.48 9.77 -16.69
CA ALA A 340 -7.45 10.77 -16.87
C ALA A 340 -7.88 11.80 -17.92
N PHE A 341 -7.51 13.07 -17.71
CA PHE A 341 -7.81 14.19 -18.59
C PHE A 341 -6.53 14.86 -19.06
N ILE A 342 -6.57 15.56 -20.18
CA ILE A 342 -5.42 16.31 -20.70
C ILE A 342 -4.82 17.18 -19.59
N ALA A 343 -3.51 17.13 -19.46
CA ALA A 343 -2.79 17.72 -18.34
C ALA A 343 -2.96 19.24 -18.26
N ALA A 344 -3.10 19.73 -17.03
CA ALA A 344 -3.22 21.14 -16.73
C ALA A 344 -2.42 21.46 -15.46
N ALA A 345 -1.58 22.50 -15.53
CA ALA A 345 -0.80 22.98 -14.41
C ALA A 345 -1.59 23.91 -13.49
N GLY A 346 -1.22 23.96 -12.22
CA GLY A 346 -1.64 24.96 -11.27
C GLY A 346 -2.14 24.44 -9.94
N THR A 347 -1.95 25.22 -8.89
CA THR A 347 -2.38 24.90 -7.52
C THR A 347 -3.87 25.15 -7.30
N ASN A 348 -4.48 26.04 -8.10
CA ASN A 348 -5.89 26.39 -8.01
C ASN A 348 -6.73 25.51 -8.94
N ARG A 349 -7.80 24.88 -8.42
CA ARG A 349 -8.72 24.03 -9.16
C ARG A 349 -9.31 24.70 -10.40
N TRP A 350 -9.78 25.92 -10.27
CA TRP A 350 -10.45 26.61 -11.38
C TRP A 350 -9.47 26.94 -12.49
N LYS A 351 -8.22 27.31 -12.12
CA LYS A 351 -7.14 27.50 -13.11
C LYS A 351 -6.84 26.20 -13.84
N ARG A 352 -6.75 25.06 -13.14
CA ARG A 352 -6.55 23.75 -13.78
C ARG A 352 -7.68 23.39 -14.73
N LEU A 353 -8.95 23.59 -14.31
CA LEU A 353 -10.10 23.32 -15.18
C LEU A 353 -10.10 24.20 -16.44
N GLY A 354 -9.83 25.50 -16.29
CA GLY A 354 -9.70 26.42 -17.41
C GLY A 354 -8.56 26.02 -18.37
N THR A 355 -7.38 25.73 -17.81
CA THR A 355 -6.21 25.29 -18.61
C THR A 355 -6.49 23.95 -19.32
N MET A 356 -7.12 22.98 -18.64
CA MET A 356 -7.54 21.73 -19.26
C MET A 356 -8.47 21.95 -20.45
N PHE A 357 -9.48 22.80 -20.28
CA PHE A 357 -10.43 23.13 -21.35
C PHE A 357 -9.73 23.81 -22.55
N LEU A 358 -8.88 24.80 -22.30
CA LEU A 358 -8.07 25.45 -23.31
C LEU A 358 -7.15 24.46 -24.03
N ASN A 359 -6.41 23.64 -23.29
CA ASN A 359 -5.53 22.62 -23.88
C ASN A 359 -6.29 21.63 -24.76
N THR A 360 -7.54 21.28 -24.38
CA THR A 360 -8.38 20.37 -25.16
C THR A 360 -8.79 21.00 -26.50
N ILE A 361 -9.06 22.30 -26.52
CA ILE A 361 -9.46 23.03 -27.75
C ILE A 361 -8.26 23.37 -28.61
N PHE A 362 -7.22 23.96 -28.04
CA PHE A 362 -6.07 24.47 -28.79
C PHE A 362 -5.06 23.40 -29.23
N HIS A 363 -5.16 22.16 -28.69
CA HIS A 363 -4.34 21.04 -29.12
C HIS A 363 -5.20 19.87 -29.63
N PRO A 364 -5.89 20.01 -30.77
CA PRO A 364 -6.85 19.02 -31.26
C PRO A 364 -6.23 17.65 -31.53
N LEU A 365 -4.97 17.59 -31.96
CA LEU A 365 -4.25 16.32 -32.17
C LEU A 365 -4.07 15.56 -30.86
N ASN A 366 -3.76 16.26 -29.78
CA ASN A 366 -3.66 15.64 -28.46
C ASN A 366 -5.03 15.14 -27.97
N SER A 367 -6.08 15.90 -28.24
CA SER A 367 -7.45 15.51 -27.88
C SER A 367 -7.89 14.26 -28.65
N ILE A 368 -7.59 14.16 -29.94
CA ILE A 368 -7.84 12.98 -30.76
C ILE A 368 -7.03 11.78 -30.23
N LYS A 369 -5.73 11.96 -29.96
CA LYS A 369 -4.89 10.90 -29.35
C LYS A 369 -5.44 10.45 -28.00
N TRP A 370 -5.90 11.37 -27.13
CA TRP A 370 -6.51 11.07 -25.85
C TRP A 370 -7.78 10.22 -26.00
N ILE A 371 -8.68 10.57 -26.94
CA ILE A 371 -9.92 9.82 -27.20
C ILE A 371 -9.60 8.41 -27.69
N ILE A 372 -8.72 8.29 -28.68
CA ILE A 372 -8.39 7.00 -29.33
C ILE A 372 -7.60 6.08 -28.39
N HIS A 373 -6.61 6.61 -27.69
CA HIS A 373 -5.66 5.80 -26.91
C HIS A 373 -5.90 5.82 -25.41
N GLY A 374 -6.90 6.54 -24.90
CA GLY A 374 -7.19 6.67 -23.46
C GLY A 374 -7.53 5.37 -22.72
N HIS A 375 -7.49 4.22 -23.37
CA HIS A 375 -7.66 2.89 -22.77
C HIS A 375 -6.55 1.90 -23.16
N ASN A 376 -5.56 2.35 -23.90
CA ASN A 376 -4.49 1.48 -24.42
C ASN A 376 -3.29 1.44 -23.49
N ALA A 377 -3.28 0.46 -22.57
CA ALA A 377 -2.18 0.25 -21.62
C ALA A 377 -0.81 0.04 -22.28
N LYS A 378 -0.74 -0.45 -23.53
CA LYS A 378 0.53 -0.62 -24.25
C LYS A 378 1.23 0.71 -24.52
N LYS A 379 0.46 1.78 -24.72
CA LYS A 379 0.92 3.11 -25.09
C LYS A 379 0.74 4.11 -23.94
N ALA A 380 0.72 3.62 -22.71
CA ALA A 380 0.43 4.44 -21.55
C ALA A 380 1.34 4.07 -20.37
N VAL A 381 1.67 5.08 -19.56
CA VAL A 381 2.41 4.93 -18.32
C VAL A 381 1.88 5.91 -17.29
N ILE A 382 1.80 5.49 -16.02
CA ILE A 382 1.48 6.34 -14.89
C ILE A 382 2.79 6.94 -14.36
N VAL A 383 2.77 8.21 -14.04
CA VAL A 383 3.83 8.92 -13.31
C VAL A 383 3.38 9.01 -11.86
N LEU A 384 3.98 8.18 -11.01
CA LEU A 384 3.76 8.16 -9.58
C LEU A 384 4.82 9.04 -8.92
N VAL A 385 4.38 10.05 -8.20
CA VAL A 385 5.23 10.99 -7.47
C VAL A 385 5.00 10.78 -5.98
N MET A 386 6.07 10.67 -5.19
CA MET A 386 6.05 10.50 -3.73
C MET A 386 7.02 11.48 -3.09
N GLN A 387 6.66 12.01 -1.90
CA GLN A 387 7.49 13.02 -1.24
C GLN A 387 7.65 12.76 0.27
N THR A 388 8.80 13.14 0.81
CA THR A 388 9.12 13.09 2.26
C THR A 388 8.71 14.37 3.02
N VAL A 389 7.92 15.26 2.40
CA VAL A 389 7.51 16.53 3.02
C VAL A 389 6.63 16.32 4.27
N LYS A 390 6.74 17.25 5.22
CA LYS A 390 6.00 17.21 6.49
C LYS A 390 4.57 17.74 6.28
N ASN A 391 3.67 16.89 5.85
CA ASN A 391 2.24 17.19 5.81
C ASN A 391 1.45 16.03 6.41
N ALA A 392 0.32 16.31 7.04
CA ALA A 392 -0.53 15.30 7.61
C ALA A 392 -1.99 15.77 7.71
N LEU A 393 -2.90 14.81 7.74
CA LEU A 393 -4.31 14.98 8.01
C LEU A 393 -4.66 14.38 9.37
N THR A 394 -5.88 14.66 9.83
CA THR A 394 -6.44 14.00 11.00
C THR A 394 -7.72 13.26 10.61
N MET A 395 -7.82 12.00 10.97
CA MET A 395 -9.08 11.26 10.93
C MET A 395 -9.83 11.44 12.23
N LYS A 396 -11.15 11.66 12.13
CA LYS A 396 -12.06 11.76 13.28
C LYS A 396 -13.30 10.87 13.08
N TRP A 397 -13.86 10.45 14.21
CA TRP A 397 -15.14 9.77 14.24
C TRP A 397 -16.30 10.78 14.37
N THR A 398 -17.29 10.69 13.49
CA THR A 398 -18.46 11.60 13.47
C THR A 398 -19.67 11.05 14.22
N GLY A 399 -19.51 9.99 15.00
CA GLY A 399 -20.63 9.23 15.58
C GLY A 399 -21.17 8.13 14.66
N LYS A 400 -20.95 8.22 13.36
CA LYS A 400 -21.42 7.24 12.36
C LYS A 400 -20.31 6.67 11.48
N LYS A 401 -19.32 7.49 11.12
CA LYS A 401 -18.23 7.12 10.18
C LYS A 401 -16.98 7.91 10.44
N MET A 402 -15.86 7.41 9.92
CA MET A 402 -14.62 8.16 9.83
C MET A 402 -14.74 9.30 8.81
N THR A 403 -14.12 10.43 9.10
CA THR A 403 -13.95 11.56 8.19
C THR A 403 -12.56 12.14 8.31
N LEU A 404 -12.07 12.75 7.22
CA LEU A 404 -10.81 13.47 7.20
C LEU A 404 -11.04 14.95 7.43
N ILE A 405 -10.22 15.54 8.28
CA ILE A 405 -10.11 16.97 8.50
C ILE A 405 -8.65 17.40 8.30
N ASN A 406 -8.40 18.69 8.10
CA ASN A 406 -7.02 19.20 8.11
C ASN A 406 -6.42 19.02 9.50
N GLY A 407 -5.16 18.62 9.57
CA GLY A 407 -4.40 18.62 10.82
C GLY A 407 -4.20 20.04 11.32
N ASN A 408 -4.21 20.24 12.63
CA ASN A 408 -3.87 21.52 13.25
C ASN A 408 -2.36 21.71 13.11
N HIS A 409 -1.87 22.64 12.35
CA HIS A 409 -0.44 22.98 12.17
C HIS A 409 0.35 22.29 11.05
N ASN A 410 -0.27 21.48 10.19
CA ASN A 410 0.43 20.86 9.07
C ASN A 410 0.08 21.53 7.74
N GLU A 411 1.05 21.57 6.82
CA GLU A 411 0.79 21.97 5.45
C GLU A 411 -0.26 21.04 4.80
N PRO A 412 -1.15 21.59 3.95
CA PRO A 412 -2.13 20.77 3.28
C PRO A 412 -1.44 19.78 2.33
N ILE A 413 -2.00 18.56 2.22
CA ILE A 413 -1.53 17.59 1.23
C ILE A 413 -1.69 18.20 -0.16
N PRO A 414 -0.60 18.31 -0.96
CA PRO A 414 -0.67 18.91 -2.28
C PRO A 414 -1.47 18.01 -3.22
N VAL A 415 -2.38 18.63 -3.97
CA VAL A 415 -3.10 17.95 -5.06
C VAL A 415 -2.29 18.01 -6.36
N PHE A 416 -1.36 18.96 -6.45
CA PHE A 416 -0.51 19.20 -7.61
C PHE A 416 0.94 19.36 -7.16
N ILE A 417 1.84 18.57 -7.74
CA ILE A 417 3.29 18.57 -7.44
C ILE A 417 4.03 19.06 -8.70
N PRO A 418 4.65 20.26 -8.67
CA PRO A 418 5.29 20.86 -9.86
C PRO A 418 6.39 20.00 -10.49
N SER A 419 7.27 19.36 -9.69
CA SER A 419 8.34 18.50 -10.20
C SER A 419 7.79 17.27 -10.94
N GLY A 420 6.73 16.65 -10.41
CA GLY A 420 6.03 15.56 -11.08
C GLY A 420 5.38 16.00 -12.41
N HIS A 421 4.72 17.15 -12.40
CA HIS A 421 4.13 17.72 -13.62
C HIS A 421 5.19 18.01 -14.70
N LYS A 422 6.32 18.62 -14.31
CA LYS A 422 7.44 18.90 -15.24
C LYS A 422 7.98 17.61 -15.86
N THR A 423 8.18 16.57 -15.04
CA THR A 423 8.63 15.26 -15.50
C THR A 423 7.64 14.63 -16.47
N MET A 424 6.35 14.63 -16.14
CA MET A 424 5.28 14.10 -16.98
C MET A 424 5.24 14.79 -18.36
N MET A 425 5.37 16.13 -18.41
CA MET A 425 5.38 16.88 -19.67
C MET A 425 6.57 16.48 -20.55
N LYS A 426 7.78 16.31 -19.95
CA LYS A 426 8.96 15.85 -20.69
C LYS A 426 8.83 14.41 -21.19
N LEU A 427 8.27 13.52 -20.37
CA LEU A 427 7.96 12.14 -20.76
C LEU A 427 6.99 12.12 -21.97
N ALA A 428 5.94 12.95 -21.94
CA ALA A 428 5.00 13.06 -23.04
C ALA A 428 5.67 13.55 -24.33
N GLN A 429 6.53 14.56 -24.24
CA GLN A 429 7.29 15.07 -25.38
C GLN A 429 8.21 13.98 -25.98
N LYS A 430 9.01 13.30 -25.16
CA LYS A 430 9.97 12.27 -25.62
C LYS A 430 9.31 11.01 -26.17
N SER A 431 8.16 10.65 -25.66
CA SER A 431 7.39 9.49 -26.12
C SER A 431 6.40 9.81 -27.26
N ASN A 432 6.33 11.07 -27.68
CA ASN A 432 5.29 11.60 -28.57
C ASN A 432 3.88 11.22 -28.08
N GLY A 433 3.67 11.25 -26.76
CA GLY A 433 2.41 10.95 -26.09
C GLY A 433 1.68 12.20 -25.64
N VAL A 434 0.55 12.01 -24.97
CA VAL A 434 -0.26 13.07 -24.37
C VAL A 434 -0.13 12.99 -22.86
N ALA A 435 0.30 14.09 -22.24
CA ALA A 435 0.33 14.23 -20.79
C ALA A 435 -1.09 14.32 -20.22
N VAL A 436 -1.37 13.57 -19.14
CA VAL A 436 -2.70 13.53 -18.50
C VAL A 436 -2.60 13.56 -16.99
N ASN A 437 -3.54 14.24 -16.34
CA ASN A 437 -3.74 14.22 -14.90
C ASN A 437 -4.94 13.34 -14.53
N ALA A 438 -4.93 12.76 -13.34
CA ALA A 438 -6.07 12.02 -12.83
C ALA A 438 -7.30 12.94 -12.64
N LEU A 439 -8.50 12.40 -12.88
CA LEU A 439 -9.78 13.07 -12.62
C LEU A 439 -9.86 13.62 -11.19
N THR A 440 -9.35 12.88 -10.21
CA THR A 440 -9.31 13.26 -8.80
C THR A 440 -8.55 14.57 -8.61
N GLU A 441 -7.39 14.72 -9.25
CA GLU A 441 -6.57 15.93 -9.18
C GLU A 441 -7.24 17.10 -9.91
N THR A 442 -7.59 16.91 -11.19
CA THR A 442 -8.05 18.02 -12.04
C THR A 442 -9.46 18.48 -11.68
N CYS A 443 -10.42 17.54 -11.61
CA CYS A 443 -11.85 17.88 -11.48
C CYS A 443 -12.31 17.91 -10.03
N LEU A 444 -11.82 17.01 -9.18
CA LEU A 444 -12.31 16.86 -7.81
C LEU A 444 -11.46 17.62 -6.78
N ASN A 445 -10.30 18.13 -7.17
CA ASN A 445 -9.31 18.76 -6.26
C ASN A 445 -9.00 17.86 -5.05
N MET A 446 -8.71 16.60 -5.33
CA MET A 446 -8.56 15.52 -4.38
C MET A 446 -7.22 14.83 -4.62
N ALA A 447 -6.37 14.77 -3.62
CA ALA A 447 -5.14 13.99 -3.69
C ALA A 447 -5.46 12.49 -3.81
N THR A 448 -4.62 11.75 -4.52
CA THR A 448 -4.77 10.29 -4.68
C THR A 448 -3.57 9.59 -4.07
N THR A 449 -3.79 8.57 -3.26
CA THR A 449 -2.71 7.77 -2.69
C THR A 449 -2.99 6.27 -2.76
N ALA A 450 -1.96 5.49 -3.07
CA ALA A 450 -1.90 4.05 -2.87
C ALA A 450 -1.16 3.68 -1.57
N HIS A 451 -0.63 4.66 -0.85
CA HIS A 451 0.26 4.51 0.31
C HIS A 451 -0.20 5.35 1.50
N ILE A 452 -1.46 5.16 1.94
CA ILE A 452 -1.94 5.80 3.16
C ILE A 452 -1.21 5.23 4.38
N LEU A 453 -0.75 6.12 5.28
CA LEU A 453 0.09 5.82 6.44
C LEU A 453 -0.38 6.61 7.66
N GLY A 454 0.15 6.27 8.86
CA GLY A 454 -0.11 7.02 10.08
C GLY A 454 -1.53 6.84 10.63
N GLY A 455 -1.85 7.60 11.67
CA GLY A 455 -3.13 7.54 12.38
C GLY A 455 -3.07 6.85 13.74
N CYS A 456 -2.00 6.10 14.03
CA CYS A 456 -1.69 5.54 15.34
C CYS A 456 -0.27 5.94 15.74
N PRO A 457 -0.04 7.23 16.10
CA PRO A 457 1.29 7.75 16.33
C PRO A 457 1.98 7.07 17.52
N MET A 458 3.31 6.95 17.44
CA MET A 458 4.18 6.51 18.52
C MET A 458 4.44 7.65 19.50
N GLY A 459 4.56 7.34 20.78
CA GLY A 459 4.92 8.30 21.82
C GLY A 459 5.18 7.62 23.17
N ASP A 460 5.74 8.38 24.12
CA ASP A 460 6.14 7.86 25.44
C ASP A 460 4.97 7.61 26.40
N SER A 461 3.80 8.13 26.09
CA SER A 461 2.62 8.03 26.97
C SER A 461 1.31 7.99 26.16
N VAL A 462 0.22 7.62 26.82
CA VAL A 462 -1.13 7.62 26.22
C VAL A 462 -1.57 9.00 25.71
N THR A 463 -1.02 10.09 26.23
CA THR A 463 -1.34 11.46 25.80
C THR A 463 -0.51 11.92 24.60
N SER A 464 0.70 11.38 24.42
CA SER A 464 1.62 11.72 23.32
C SER A 464 1.56 10.74 22.14
N GLY A 465 1.13 9.50 22.35
CA GLY A 465 1.07 8.47 21.32
C GLY A 465 -0.02 7.44 21.55
N MET A 466 -0.32 6.71 20.50
CA MET A 466 -1.23 5.56 20.52
C MET A 466 -0.48 4.30 20.98
N VAL A 467 0.80 4.19 20.57
CA VAL A 467 1.66 3.04 20.84
C VAL A 467 3.01 3.50 21.40
N ASN A 468 3.67 2.62 22.15
CA ASN A 468 5.06 2.82 22.62
C ASN A 468 6.09 2.43 21.54
N GLU A 469 7.39 2.41 21.89
CA GLU A 469 8.51 2.05 20.99
C GLU A 469 8.48 0.58 20.53
N ARG A 470 7.70 -0.28 21.19
CA ARG A 470 7.49 -1.70 20.82
C ARG A 470 6.20 -1.91 20.02
N PHE A 471 5.51 -0.81 19.70
CA PHE A 471 4.19 -0.76 19.05
C PHE A 471 3.06 -1.39 19.87
N GLU A 472 3.26 -1.54 21.18
CA GLU A 472 2.22 -1.93 22.12
C GLU A 472 1.31 -0.73 22.43
N VAL A 473 0.00 -0.98 22.49
CA VAL A 473 -1.01 0.06 22.72
C VAL A 473 -1.01 0.51 24.17
N HIS A 474 -0.84 1.80 24.43
CA HIS A 474 -0.89 2.35 25.77
C HIS A 474 -2.21 2.02 26.47
N GLY A 475 -2.12 1.47 27.70
CA GLY A 475 -3.27 1.07 28.51
C GLY A 475 -3.89 -0.31 28.18
N TYR A 476 -3.36 -1.02 27.17
CA TYR A 476 -3.86 -2.34 26.77
C TYR A 476 -2.70 -3.35 26.62
N PRO A 477 -2.32 -4.03 27.71
CA PRO A 477 -1.20 -4.97 27.70
C PRO A 477 -1.36 -6.08 26.66
N ASN A 478 -0.26 -6.46 25.99
CA ASN A 478 -0.23 -7.47 24.91
C ASN A 478 -1.14 -7.13 23.69
N MET A 479 -1.59 -5.88 23.55
CA MET A 479 -2.23 -5.39 22.34
C MET A 479 -1.23 -4.57 21.54
N TYR A 480 -1.03 -4.92 20.27
CA TYR A 480 -0.08 -4.26 19.38
C TYR A 480 -0.78 -3.75 18.12
N ILE A 481 -0.30 -2.64 17.57
CA ILE A 481 -0.69 -2.17 16.24
C ILE A 481 0.52 -2.32 15.33
N ILE A 482 0.40 -3.17 14.29
CA ILE A 482 1.52 -3.52 13.42
C ILE A 482 1.06 -3.47 11.95
N ASP A 483 0.93 -2.27 11.42
CA ASP A 483 0.66 -2.00 10.01
C ASP A 483 1.09 -0.58 9.62
N GLY A 484 0.67 -0.09 8.47
CA GLY A 484 1.02 1.26 8.01
C GLY A 484 0.52 2.40 8.91
N SER A 485 -0.37 2.14 9.87
CA SER A 485 -0.90 3.17 10.77
C SER A 485 0.11 3.66 11.83
N ILE A 486 1.14 2.89 12.11
CA ILE A 486 2.22 3.27 13.03
C ILE A 486 3.33 4.09 12.35
N ILE A 487 3.33 4.20 11.04
CA ILE A 487 4.37 4.93 10.30
C ILE A 487 4.24 6.43 10.57
N PRO A 488 5.27 7.07 11.14
CA PRO A 488 5.13 8.42 11.70
C PRO A 488 5.45 9.55 10.72
N ALA A 489 5.98 9.25 9.54
CA ALA A 489 6.39 10.25 8.54
C ALA A 489 6.18 9.74 7.11
N ASN A 490 6.04 10.66 6.14
CA ASN A 490 6.06 10.30 4.72
C ASN A 490 7.42 9.71 4.37
N ILE A 491 7.43 8.53 3.78
CA ILE A 491 8.67 7.77 3.53
C ILE A 491 9.30 8.07 2.17
N GLY A 492 8.54 8.70 1.26
CA GLY A 492 9.00 9.07 -0.08
C GLY A 492 9.22 7.90 -1.04
N VAL A 493 8.90 6.66 -0.61
CA VAL A 493 8.97 5.42 -1.38
C VAL A 493 7.75 4.55 -1.09
N ASN A 494 7.66 3.37 -1.72
CA ASN A 494 6.60 2.39 -1.47
C ASN A 494 6.75 1.78 -0.06
N PRO A 495 5.71 1.72 0.78
CA PRO A 495 5.82 1.44 2.22
C PRO A 495 5.99 -0.03 2.60
N SER A 496 5.80 -0.96 1.67
CA SER A 496 5.70 -2.39 1.96
C SER A 496 6.90 -2.95 2.72
N LEU A 497 8.12 -2.61 2.29
CA LEU A 497 9.35 -3.06 2.93
C LEU A 497 9.51 -2.44 4.33
N THR A 498 9.18 -1.17 4.49
CA THR A 498 9.26 -0.47 5.78
C THR A 498 8.28 -1.05 6.80
N ILE A 499 7.02 -1.31 6.40
CA ILE A 499 6.03 -1.98 7.27
C ILE A 499 6.53 -3.36 7.70
N THR A 500 7.13 -4.11 6.76
CA THR A 500 7.69 -5.44 7.05
C THR A 500 8.84 -5.36 8.04
N ALA A 501 9.79 -4.44 7.86
CA ALA A 501 10.93 -4.26 8.77
C ALA A 501 10.49 -3.84 10.19
N LEU A 502 9.52 -2.92 10.30
CA LEU A 502 8.94 -2.52 11.58
C LEU A 502 8.22 -3.69 12.27
N ALA A 503 7.53 -4.54 11.50
CA ALA A 503 6.88 -5.72 12.04
C ALA A 503 7.89 -6.77 12.53
N GLU A 504 9.00 -6.98 11.81
CA GLU A 504 10.10 -7.86 12.26
C GLU A 504 10.71 -7.35 13.57
N TYR A 505 10.96 -6.03 13.66
CA TYR A 505 11.43 -5.40 14.88
C TYR A 505 10.47 -5.62 16.06
N ALA A 506 9.17 -5.34 15.86
CA ALA A 506 8.18 -5.51 16.92
C ALA A 506 8.08 -6.96 17.41
N MET A 507 8.07 -7.91 16.49
CA MET A 507 7.97 -9.32 16.85
C MET A 507 9.23 -9.85 17.54
N ASP A 508 10.39 -9.24 17.29
CA ASP A 508 11.62 -9.61 17.99
C ASP A 508 11.57 -9.25 19.47
N GLN A 509 10.81 -8.21 19.86
CA GLN A 509 10.62 -7.80 21.26
C GLN A 509 9.72 -8.74 22.06
N ILE A 510 8.92 -9.61 21.43
CA ILE A 510 8.08 -10.60 22.11
C ILE A 510 8.92 -11.83 22.43
N LYS A 511 8.91 -12.28 23.69
CA LYS A 511 9.67 -13.46 24.15
C LYS A 511 9.17 -14.75 23.47
N THR A 512 10.00 -15.75 23.45
CA THR A 512 9.60 -17.13 23.09
C THR A 512 8.69 -17.68 24.19
N LYS A 513 7.68 -18.46 23.80
CA LYS A 513 6.73 -19.10 24.72
C LYS A 513 7.40 -20.18 25.56
#